data_662ba3b6ea314cb67f912ecb0d5914e4
#
_entry.id   662ba3b6ea314cb67f912ecb0d5914e4
#
_cell.length_a   1.000
_cell.length_b   1.000
_cell.length_c   1.000
_cell.angle_alpha   90.00
_cell.angle_beta   90.00
_cell.angle_gamma   90.00
#
_symmetry.space_group_name_H-M   'P 1'
#
loop_
_entity.id
_entity.type
_entity.pdbx_description
1 polymer ?
#
loop_
_entity_poly.entity_id
_entity_poly.type
_entity_poly.pdbx_seq_one_letter_code
_entity_poly.pdbx_strand_id
1 'polypeptide(L)'
;RVRSSAASDVYKRQGSIKEEHYFSGVAPRAELIMVKLAPAKKYNRKIWGITEDVDCYQETNILLGIEYILSVAARLNRPLVLCIGMGSSQGAHEGHSMFATWLNYLCTIPRIGICVSAGNEGNKGRHYSGTFNPERNTDTFELRVGEADKNFFLEIWQNAPCRVMVEFTSPTGEIVYSIFPRFDECREYSFIFCPTRIFINNIILEEETGEQLILVRFEDAFSGIWTIRVTAIDDIFCEFNAWLPSGNIISEETYFLRPNPYTTITSPGNSRNPLTVGAYNQLSGSILISSSRGYTPSNLVKPDIVAPGYALPCPVRNQAFGVASGTGAAAAHTAGIIALLMEWAVEKRNYMTITGRDINLSLIHIS
;
A
#
# COMPACT_ATOMS: atom_id res chain seq x y z
N ARG A 1 -2.99 -7.02 -15.29
CA ARG A 1 -2.71 -5.79 -16.07
C ARG A 1 -2.51 -4.67 -15.08
N VAL A 2 -1.27 -4.35 -14.83
CA VAL A 2 -0.94 -3.12 -14.11
C VAL A 2 -1.46 -1.98 -14.98
N ARG A 3 -2.50 -1.30 -14.53
CA ARG A 3 -2.86 0.01 -15.03
C ARG A 3 -1.87 0.99 -14.41
N SER A 4 -0.62 0.94 -14.85
CA SER A 4 0.27 2.01 -14.46
C SER A 4 0.08 3.13 -15.48
N SER A 5 -0.52 4.22 -15.05
CA SER A 5 -0.39 5.51 -15.71
C SER A 5 1.07 5.88 -15.97
N ALA A 6 1.99 5.26 -15.21
CA ALA A 6 3.43 5.36 -15.37
C ALA A 6 3.94 4.93 -16.73
N ALA A 7 3.55 3.75 -17.14
CA ALA A 7 3.89 3.30 -18.49
C ALA A 7 3.38 4.29 -19.52
N SER A 8 2.26 4.96 -19.23
CA SER A 8 1.66 5.89 -20.18
C SER A 8 2.41 7.21 -20.30
N ASP A 9 3.00 7.72 -19.24
CA ASP A 9 3.78 8.97 -19.30
C ASP A 9 5.16 8.75 -19.95
N VAL A 10 5.72 7.58 -19.79
CA VAL A 10 6.96 7.16 -20.45
C VAL A 10 6.66 6.61 -21.85
N TYR A 11 5.45 6.11 -22.11
CA TYR A 11 5.08 5.39 -23.31
C TYR A 11 4.63 6.31 -24.44
N LYS A 12 5.58 6.83 -25.23
CA LYS A 12 5.21 7.33 -26.55
C LYS A 12 6.26 7.20 -27.62
N ARG A 13 6.06 6.18 -28.42
CA ARG A 13 6.53 6.16 -29.80
C ARG A 13 5.43 5.79 -30.82
N GLN A 14 4.20 5.54 -30.41
CA GLN A 14 3.22 4.95 -31.34
C GLN A 14 1.82 5.55 -31.17
N GLY A 15 1.63 6.72 -31.61
CA GLY A 15 0.30 7.26 -31.76
C GLY A 15 0.36 8.61 -32.45
N SER A 16 0.13 8.65 -33.73
CA SER A 16 -0.33 9.87 -34.38
C SER A 16 -1.68 10.22 -33.75
N ILE A 17 -1.64 11.12 -32.77
CA ILE A 17 -2.84 11.80 -32.31
C ILE A 17 -3.23 12.74 -33.45
N LYS A 18 -4.52 12.76 -33.78
CA LYS A 18 -5.08 13.80 -34.64
C LYS A 18 -4.54 15.16 -34.23
N GLU A 19 -4.21 15.99 -35.14
CA GLU A 19 -3.41 17.21 -35.07
C GLU A 19 -3.70 18.20 -33.95
N GLU A 20 -4.72 18.00 -33.10
CA GLU A 20 -5.15 18.96 -32.09
C GLU A 20 -4.63 18.71 -30.66
N HIS A 21 -4.04 17.54 -30.33
CA HIS A 21 -3.55 17.26 -28.97
C HIS A 21 -2.19 16.56 -28.96
N TYR A 22 -1.14 17.33 -28.84
CA TYR A 22 0.20 16.79 -28.59
C TYR A 22 0.28 16.30 -27.14
N PHE A 23 0.36 14.98 -26.95
CA PHE A 23 0.74 14.37 -25.69
C PHE A 23 2.13 13.75 -25.79
N SER A 24 3.04 14.21 -24.96
CA SER A 24 4.39 13.67 -24.81
C SER A 24 4.54 13.30 -23.33
N GLY A 25 4.96 12.07 -23.02
CA GLY A 25 5.31 11.70 -21.64
C GLY A 25 6.48 12.53 -21.11
N VAL A 26 6.71 12.50 -19.79
CA VAL A 26 7.80 13.25 -19.13
C VAL A 26 9.18 12.88 -19.68
N ALA A 27 9.41 11.58 -19.95
CA ALA A 27 10.65 11.07 -20.53
C ALA A 27 10.37 10.35 -21.87
N PRO A 28 10.08 11.10 -22.96
CA PRO A 28 9.56 10.50 -24.20
C PRO A 28 10.58 9.62 -24.95
N ARG A 29 11.86 9.71 -24.60
CA ARG A 29 12.94 8.90 -25.20
C ARG A 29 13.40 7.73 -24.33
N ALA A 30 12.81 7.55 -23.15
CA ALA A 30 13.12 6.41 -22.32
C ALA A 30 12.63 5.10 -22.95
N GLU A 31 13.42 4.05 -22.81
CA GLU A 31 13.02 2.70 -23.18
C GLU A 31 12.20 2.07 -22.04
N LEU A 32 11.18 1.27 -22.40
CA LEU A 32 10.29 0.67 -21.42
C LEU A 32 10.51 -0.83 -21.31
N ILE A 33 10.60 -1.29 -20.09
CA ILE A 33 10.51 -2.69 -19.72
C ILE A 33 9.19 -2.89 -18.97
N MET A 34 8.29 -3.69 -19.54
CA MET A 34 7.00 -3.97 -18.93
C MET A 34 6.86 -5.45 -18.61
N VAL A 35 6.49 -5.75 -17.37
CA VAL A 35 6.23 -7.11 -16.93
C VAL A 35 4.72 -7.27 -16.68
N LYS A 36 4.13 -8.26 -17.37
CA LYS A 36 2.76 -8.66 -17.09
C LYS A 36 2.76 -9.70 -15.98
N LEU A 37 2.28 -9.30 -14.80
CA LEU A 37 2.14 -10.21 -13.67
C LEU A 37 0.99 -11.20 -13.87
N ALA A 38 1.17 -12.44 -13.43
CA ALA A 38 0.09 -13.40 -13.31
C ALA A 38 -0.80 -13.04 -12.11
N PRO A 39 -2.14 -13.14 -12.24
CA PRO A 39 -3.03 -12.97 -11.11
C PRO A 39 -2.72 -13.96 -9.97
N ALA A 40 -3.03 -13.57 -8.74
CA ALA A 40 -2.88 -14.45 -7.60
C ALA A 40 -3.71 -15.74 -7.79
N LYS A 41 -3.17 -16.87 -7.33
CA LYS A 41 -3.81 -18.20 -7.45
C LYS A 41 -5.14 -18.23 -6.69
N LYS A 42 -6.10 -18.99 -7.19
CA LYS A 42 -7.45 -19.14 -6.58
C LYS A 42 -7.39 -19.52 -5.09
N TYR A 43 -6.48 -20.39 -4.71
CA TYR A 43 -6.31 -20.80 -3.32
C TYR A 43 -5.94 -19.62 -2.41
N ASN A 44 -4.96 -18.81 -2.82
CA ASN A 44 -4.54 -17.64 -2.05
C ASN A 44 -5.65 -16.59 -1.98
N ARG A 45 -6.37 -16.36 -3.08
CA ARG A 45 -7.53 -15.46 -3.09
C ARG A 45 -8.59 -15.89 -2.09
N LYS A 46 -8.90 -17.21 -2.04
CA LYS A 46 -9.88 -17.77 -1.10
C LYS A 46 -9.48 -17.52 0.36
N ILE A 47 -8.19 -17.73 0.70
CA ILE A 47 -7.70 -17.50 2.08
C ILE A 47 -7.89 -16.05 2.50
N TRP A 48 -7.64 -15.11 1.58
CA TRP A 48 -7.73 -13.68 1.86
C TRP A 48 -9.09 -13.04 1.55
N GLY A 49 -10.09 -13.85 1.22
CA GLY A 49 -11.45 -13.39 0.90
C GLY A 49 -11.54 -12.54 -0.38
N ILE A 50 -10.58 -12.66 -1.30
CA ILE A 50 -10.51 -11.84 -2.52
C ILE A 50 -11.30 -12.51 -3.65
N THR A 51 -12.29 -11.80 -4.19
CA THR A 51 -13.13 -12.27 -5.30
C THR A 51 -12.35 -12.33 -6.64
N GLU A 52 -12.86 -13.09 -7.61
CA GLU A 52 -12.14 -13.31 -8.89
C GLU A 52 -12.06 -12.07 -9.78
N ASP A 53 -12.96 -11.12 -9.62
CA ASP A 53 -13.06 -9.88 -10.39
C ASP A 53 -12.05 -8.79 -9.92
N VAL A 54 -11.48 -8.93 -8.74
CA VAL A 54 -10.49 -8.00 -8.19
C VAL A 54 -9.10 -8.33 -8.71
N ASP A 55 -8.41 -7.34 -9.26
CA ASP A 55 -7.01 -7.48 -9.65
C ASP A 55 -6.10 -7.58 -8.40
N CYS A 56 -5.55 -8.75 -8.15
CA CYS A 56 -4.54 -8.95 -7.09
C CYS A 56 -3.41 -9.86 -7.55
N TYR A 57 -2.24 -9.67 -6.97
CA TYR A 57 -0.99 -10.34 -7.36
C TYR A 57 -0.26 -10.87 -6.14
N GLN A 58 0.47 -11.96 -6.31
CA GLN A 58 1.35 -12.47 -5.25
C GLN A 58 2.65 -11.67 -5.24
N GLU A 59 3.14 -11.35 -4.06
CA GLU A 59 4.40 -10.64 -3.88
C GLU A 59 5.57 -11.34 -4.57
N THR A 60 5.64 -12.66 -4.49
CA THR A 60 6.66 -13.46 -5.20
C THR A 60 6.68 -13.20 -6.71
N ASN A 61 5.52 -13.01 -7.35
CA ASN A 61 5.46 -12.68 -8.78
C ASN A 61 5.97 -11.26 -9.05
N ILE A 62 5.78 -10.33 -8.11
CA ILE A 62 6.30 -8.96 -8.20
C ILE A 62 7.82 -9.00 -8.09
N LEU A 63 8.37 -9.73 -7.11
CA LEU A 63 9.82 -9.92 -6.92
C LEU A 63 10.48 -10.49 -8.18
N LEU A 64 9.95 -11.58 -8.73
CA LEU A 64 10.43 -12.18 -9.98
C LEU A 64 10.33 -11.21 -11.17
N GLY A 65 9.29 -10.40 -11.22
CA GLY A 65 9.12 -9.37 -12.24
C GLY A 65 10.18 -8.29 -12.17
N ILE A 66 10.52 -7.84 -10.99
CA ILE A 66 11.59 -6.85 -10.76
C ILE A 66 12.96 -7.47 -11.08
N GLU A 67 13.22 -8.71 -10.68
CA GLU A 67 14.46 -9.42 -11.02
C GLU A 67 14.65 -9.52 -12.54
N TYR A 68 13.60 -9.85 -13.28
CA TYR A 68 13.63 -9.82 -14.74
C TYR A 68 13.99 -8.43 -15.28
N ILE A 69 13.37 -7.36 -14.77
CA ILE A 69 13.66 -5.98 -15.18
C ILE A 69 15.14 -5.64 -14.93
N LEU A 70 15.65 -5.96 -13.74
CA LEU A 70 17.05 -5.77 -13.36
C LEU A 70 18.00 -6.50 -14.34
N SER A 71 17.68 -7.74 -14.68
CA SER A 71 18.48 -8.54 -15.62
C SER A 71 18.52 -7.93 -17.02
N VAL A 72 17.40 -7.37 -17.50
CA VAL A 72 17.33 -6.69 -18.81
C VAL A 72 18.14 -5.39 -18.78
N ALA A 73 17.98 -4.57 -17.76
CA ALA A 73 18.71 -3.31 -17.62
C ALA A 73 20.23 -3.55 -17.56
N ALA A 74 20.67 -4.58 -16.83
CA ALA A 74 22.07 -4.98 -16.75
C ALA A 74 22.63 -5.40 -18.13
N ARG A 75 21.88 -6.19 -18.91
CA ARG A 75 22.29 -6.59 -20.27
C ARG A 75 22.39 -5.41 -21.23
N LEU A 76 21.50 -4.44 -21.08
CA LEU A 76 21.53 -3.22 -21.89
C LEU A 76 22.56 -2.20 -21.39
N ASN A 77 23.15 -2.43 -20.21
CA ASN A 77 24.06 -1.51 -19.54
C ASN A 77 23.50 -0.08 -19.40
N ARG A 78 22.19 0.04 -19.11
CA ARG A 78 21.47 1.31 -18.98
C ARG A 78 21.07 1.60 -17.53
N PRO A 79 21.00 2.87 -17.13
CA PRO A 79 20.40 3.21 -15.84
C PRO A 79 18.92 2.81 -15.83
N LEU A 80 18.43 2.40 -14.67
CA LEU A 80 17.07 1.87 -14.48
C LEU A 80 16.26 2.75 -13.54
N VAL A 81 15.01 3.00 -13.90
CA VAL A 81 14.00 3.55 -13.01
C VAL A 81 12.88 2.53 -12.84
N LEU A 82 12.70 2.04 -11.62
CA LEU A 82 11.56 1.21 -11.24
C LEU A 82 10.41 2.11 -10.78
N CYS A 83 9.24 1.93 -11.38
CA CYS A 83 8.01 2.58 -10.94
C CYS A 83 7.03 1.52 -10.45
N ILE A 84 6.66 1.58 -9.16
CA ILE A 84 5.75 0.65 -8.52
C ILE A 84 4.47 1.40 -8.16
N GLY A 85 3.44 1.26 -8.99
CA GLY A 85 2.16 1.93 -8.83
C GLY A 85 1.10 1.07 -8.12
N MET A 86 1.50 0.07 -7.35
CA MET A 86 0.61 -0.82 -6.61
C MET A 86 1.04 -0.88 -5.14
N GLY A 87 0.11 -1.22 -4.27
CA GLY A 87 0.41 -1.38 -2.86
C GLY A 87 -0.64 -2.22 -2.13
N SER A 88 -0.34 -2.58 -0.91
CA SER A 88 -1.18 -3.34 0.00
C SER A 88 -1.18 -2.71 1.38
N SER A 89 -2.31 -2.81 2.10
CA SER A 89 -2.37 -2.48 3.53
C SER A 89 -2.16 -3.70 4.42
N GLN A 90 -1.58 -4.79 3.90
CA GLN A 90 -1.13 -5.90 4.72
C GLN A 90 0.24 -5.62 5.34
N GLY A 91 0.45 -6.10 6.56
CA GLY A 91 1.68 -5.98 7.33
C GLY A 91 1.72 -4.78 8.27
N ALA A 92 2.80 -4.65 9.02
CA ALA A 92 2.97 -3.67 10.09
C ALA A 92 3.10 -2.20 9.64
N HIS A 93 3.12 -1.93 8.37
CA HIS A 93 3.29 -0.59 7.80
C HIS A 93 4.59 0.15 8.17
N GLU A 94 5.56 -0.54 8.73
CA GLU A 94 6.85 0.02 9.17
C GLU A 94 7.96 -0.02 8.11
N GLY A 95 7.70 -0.67 6.99
CA GLY A 95 8.69 -0.81 5.91
C GLY A 95 9.78 -1.84 6.17
N HIS A 96 9.51 -2.83 7.03
CA HIS A 96 10.43 -3.91 7.40
C HIS A 96 10.13 -5.23 6.68
N SER A 97 9.05 -5.32 5.89
CA SER A 97 8.76 -6.53 5.12
C SER A 97 9.94 -6.93 4.23
N MET A 98 10.03 -8.22 3.88
CA MET A 98 11.07 -8.72 2.98
C MET A 98 11.13 -7.91 1.68
N PHE A 99 9.99 -7.57 1.12
CA PHE A 99 9.89 -6.75 -0.10
C PHE A 99 10.44 -5.34 0.12
N ALA A 100 10.04 -4.67 1.20
CA ALA A 100 10.52 -3.34 1.55
C ALA A 100 12.04 -3.33 1.79
N THR A 101 12.54 -4.33 2.50
CA THR A 101 13.99 -4.49 2.78
C THR A 101 14.78 -4.69 1.49
N TRP A 102 14.27 -5.49 0.57
CA TRP A 102 14.92 -5.68 -0.73
C TRP A 102 14.92 -4.40 -1.58
N LEU A 103 13.81 -3.66 -1.62
CA LEU A 103 13.77 -2.36 -2.30
C LEU A 103 14.73 -1.35 -1.66
N ASN A 104 14.83 -1.32 -0.32
CA ASN A 104 15.79 -0.51 0.39
C ASN A 104 17.24 -0.83 -0.04
N TYR A 105 17.56 -2.11 -0.21
CA TYR A 105 18.86 -2.55 -0.71
C TYR A 105 19.07 -2.10 -2.17
N LEU A 106 18.10 -2.31 -3.06
CA LEU A 106 18.21 -1.92 -4.46
C LEU A 106 18.48 -0.41 -4.64
N CYS A 107 17.93 0.44 -3.77
CA CYS A 107 18.20 1.87 -3.76
C CYS A 107 19.66 2.23 -3.44
N THR A 108 20.45 1.31 -2.89
CA THR A 108 21.88 1.51 -2.65
C THR A 108 22.76 1.16 -3.85
N ILE A 109 22.19 0.47 -4.84
CA ILE A 109 22.89 0.07 -6.04
C ILE A 109 22.99 1.26 -7.00
N PRO A 110 24.18 1.59 -7.52
CA PRO A 110 24.33 2.66 -8.49
C PRO A 110 23.47 2.46 -9.74
N ARG A 111 22.97 3.55 -10.29
CA ARG A 111 22.19 3.62 -11.54
C ARG A 111 20.79 2.99 -11.45
N ILE A 112 20.27 2.77 -10.23
CA ILE A 112 18.91 2.32 -9.99
C ILE A 112 18.16 3.38 -9.18
N GLY A 113 17.08 3.93 -9.74
CA GLY A 113 16.12 4.77 -9.05
C GLY A 113 14.82 4.01 -8.83
N ILE A 114 14.17 4.20 -7.69
CA ILE A 114 12.90 3.53 -7.38
C ILE A 114 11.90 4.56 -6.88
N CYS A 115 10.75 4.63 -7.53
CA CYS A 115 9.64 5.41 -7.01
C CYS A 115 8.39 4.53 -6.83
N VAL A 116 7.66 4.79 -5.74
CA VAL A 116 6.51 4.01 -5.29
C VAL A 116 5.32 4.93 -5.03
N SER A 117 4.13 4.48 -5.35
CA SER A 117 2.92 5.21 -4.99
C SER A 117 2.63 5.11 -3.49
N ALA A 118 2.18 6.22 -2.88
CA ALA A 118 1.81 6.24 -1.47
C ALA A 118 0.56 5.40 -1.15
N GLY A 119 -0.31 5.17 -2.12
CA GLY A 119 -1.62 4.54 -1.96
C GLY A 119 -2.77 5.55 -2.05
N ASN A 120 -3.99 5.03 -2.17
CA ASN A 120 -5.19 5.86 -2.34
C ASN A 120 -6.22 5.60 -1.22
N GLU A 121 -5.74 5.42 0.01
CA GLU A 121 -6.55 5.03 1.17
C GLU A 121 -6.89 6.21 2.11
N GLY A 122 -6.43 7.43 1.79
CA GLY A 122 -6.53 8.60 2.68
C GLY A 122 -7.94 9.01 3.12
N ASN A 123 -8.98 8.64 2.35
CA ASN A 123 -10.39 8.92 2.66
C ASN A 123 -11.28 7.67 2.66
N LYS A 124 -10.70 6.48 2.65
CA LYS A 124 -11.47 5.22 2.58
C LYS A 124 -11.98 4.74 3.94
N GLY A 125 -11.53 5.35 5.03
CA GLY A 125 -11.92 4.94 6.37
C GLY A 125 -11.41 3.56 6.80
N ARG A 126 -10.28 3.11 6.26
CA ARG A 126 -9.74 1.75 6.43
C ARG A 126 -8.62 1.63 7.43
N HIS A 127 -8.34 2.69 8.16
CA HIS A 127 -7.37 2.69 9.23
C HIS A 127 -7.99 3.27 10.52
N TYR A 128 -7.72 2.62 11.64
CA TYR A 128 -8.04 3.08 12.98
C TYR A 128 -6.78 3.03 13.84
N SER A 129 -6.59 4.02 14.71
CA SER A 129 -5.54 4.00 15.73
C SER A 129 -6.13 4.25 17.10
N GLY A 130 -5.67 3.50 18.10
CA GLY A 130 -6.04 3.66 19.49
C GLY A 130 -4.82 3.75 20.39
N THR A 131 -5.03 4.27 21.59
CA THR A 131 -3.97 4.45 22.59
C THR A 131 -4.42 3.94 23.95
N PHE A 132 -3.49 3.39 24.70
CA PHE A 132 -3.69 2.96 26.07
C PHE A 132 -2.76 3.72 27.02
N ASN A 133 -3.20 3.88 28.26
CA ASN A 133 -2.40 4.34 29.36
C ASN A 133 -2.86 3.62 30.65
N PRO A 134 -2.13 3.71 31.79
CA PRO A 134 -2.50 3.02 33.03
C PRO A 134 -3.91 3.35 33.57
N GLU A 135 -4.45 4.51 33.24
CA GLU A 135 -5.80 4.92 33.64
C GLU A 135 -6.89 4.41 32.68
N ARG A 136 -6.52 4.18 31.42
CA ARG A 136 -7.40 3.71 30.34
C ARG A 136 -6.71 2.61 29.55
N ASN A 137 -6.89 1.38 29.99
CA ASN A 137 -6.29 0.20 29.37
C ASN A 137 -7.18 -0.47 28.30
N THR A 138 -8.33 0.12 27.97
CA THR A 138 -9.29 -0.43 27.01
C THR A 138 -9.70 0.64 26.02
N ASP A 139 -9.73 0.26 24.73
CA ASP A 139 -10.30 1.07 23.66
C ASP A 139 -11.33 0.25 22.88
N THR A 140 -12.36 0.94 22.37
CA THR A 140 -13.45 0.30 21.64
C THR A 140 -13.72 1.08 20.38
N PHE A 141 -13.74 0.39 19.26
CA PHE A 141 -14.04 0.96 17.96
C PHE A 141 -15.04 0.12 17.17
N GLU A 142 -15.65 0.75 16.20
CA GLU A 142 -16.75 0.18 15.43
C GLU A 142 -16.34 0.05 13.97
N LEU A 143 -16.63 -1.12 13.40
CA LEU A 143 -16.44 -1.47 12.02
C LEU A 143 -17.82 -1.66 11.37
N ARG A 144 -18.14 -0.83 10.39
CA ARG A 144 -19.27 -1.08 9.51
C ARG A 144 -18.86 -2.09 8.44
N VAL A 145 -19.66 -3.13 8.26
CA VAL A 145 -19.49 -4.14 7.19
C VAL A 145 -20.65 -3.99 6.20
N GLY A 146 -20.31 -3.79 4.94
CA GLY A 146 -21.26 -3.70 3.82
C GLY A 146 -21.85 -5.06 3.44
N GLU A 147 -22.98 -5.07 2.76
CA GLU A 147 -23.66 -6.31 2.35
C GLU A 147 -22.86 -7.14 1.34
N ALA A 148 -22.05 -6.49 0.51
CA ALA A 148 -21.24 -7.15 -0.50
C ALA A 148 -20.00 -7.84 0.07
N ASP A 149 -19.50 -7.41 1.23
CA ASP A 149 -18.22 -7.82 1.79
C ASP A 149 -18.36 -9.03 2.72
N LYS A 150 -18.58 -10.19 2.13
CA LYS A 150 -18.79 -11.44 2.89
C LYS A 150 -17.50 -12.03 3.45
N ASN A 151 -16.39 -11.82 2.76
CA ASN A 151 -15.11 -12.42 3.12
C ASN A 151 -14.03 -11.36 3.03
N PHE A 152 -13.37 -11.08 4.12
CA PHE A 152 -12.25 -10.14 4.19
C PHE A 152 -11.40 -10.41 5.44
N PHE A 153 -10.32 -9.65 5.59
CA PHE A 153 -9.47 -9.72 6.79
C PHE A 153 -9.36 -8.34 7.44
N LEU A 154 -9.02 -8.37 8.72
CA LEU A 154 -8.68 -7.22 9.55
C LEU A 154 -7.35 -7.54 10.24
N GLU A 155 -6.41 -6.64 10.19
CA GLU A 155 -5.16 -6.72 10.94
C GLU A 155 -5.14 -5.67 12.04
N ILE A 156 -4.80 -6.08 13.27
CA ILE A 156 -4.56 -5.17 14.40
C ILE A 156 -3.12 -5.40 14.84
N TRP A 157 -2.33 -4.36 14.80
CA TRP A 157 -0.92 -4.37 15.14
C TRP A 157 -0.68 -3.58 16.41
N GLN A 158 0.05 -4.17 17.34
CA GLN A 158 0.38 -3.58 18.63
C GLN A 158 1.90 -3.54 18.79
N ASN A 159 2.41 -2.33 19.04
CA ASN A 159 3.84 -2.13 19.23
C ASN A 159 4.34 -2.78 20.54
N ALA A 160 5.46 -3.51 20.44
CA ALA A 160 6.12 -4.05 21.62
C ALA A 160 6.58 -2.92 22.57
N PRO A 161 6.65 -3.15 23.89
CA PRO A 161 6.46 -4.42 24.59
C PRO A 161 5.02 -4.69 25.09
N CYS A 162 4.06 -3.86 24.75
CA CYS A 162 2.68 -3.99 25.19
C CYS A 162 1.99 -5.18 24.51
N ARG A 163 1.16 -5.89 25.27
CA ARG A 163 0.33 -6.97 24.74
C ARG A 163 -1.14 -6.63 24.91
N VAL A 164 -1.94 -7.04 23.96
CA VAL A 164 -3.37 -6.78 23.96
C VAL A 164 -4.18 -8.05 23.78
N MET A 165 -5.36 -8.08 24.38
CA MET A 165 -6.42 -9.04 24.08
C MET A 165 -7.54 -8.33 23.33
N VAL A 166 -8.35 -9.10 22.61
CA VAL A 166 -9.43 -8.57 21.77
C VAL A 166 -10.75 -9.27 22.01
N GLU A 167 -11.84 -8.53 21.90
CA GLU A 167 -13.21 -9.02 21.95
C GLU A 167 -13.97 -8.54 20.73
N PHE A 168 -14.89 -9.35 20.22
CA PHE A 168 -15.73 -9.00 19.09
C PHE A 168 -17.19 -9.12 19.48
N THR A 169 -17.97 -8.06 19.19
CA THR A 169 -19.43 -8.09 19.29
C THR A 169 -20.02 -7.99 17.90
N SER A 170 -20.84 -8.97 17.52
CA SER A 170 -21.52 -8.99 16.23
C SER A 170 -22.64 -7.94 16.16
N PRO A 171 -23.16 -7.60 14.96
CA PRO A 171 -24.32 -6.73 14.82
C PRO A 171 -25.58 -7.29 15.50
N THR A 172 -25.65 -8.59 15.77
CA THR A 172 -26.76 -9.24 16.49
C THR A 172 -26.61 -9.22 18.00
N GLY A 173 -25.48 -8.68 18.51
CA GLY A 173 -25.19 -8.55 19.95
C GLY A 173 -24.50 -9.77 20.57
N GLU A 174 -24.12 -10.77 19.79
CA GLU A 174 -23.31 -11.90 20.28
C GLU A 174 -21.86 -11.48 20.51
N ILE A 175 -21.27 -11.96 21.59
CA ILE A 175 -19.93 -11.55 22.02
C ILE A 175 -18.99 -12.76 22.02
N VAL A 176 -17.83 -12.57 21.39
CA VAL A 176 -16.66 -13.44 21.52
C VAL A 176 -15.69 -12.75 22.48
N TYR A 177 -15.52 -13.34 23.67
CA TYR A 177 -14.77 -12.72 24.76
C TYR A 177 -13.28 -13.04 24.74
N SER A 178 -12.50 -12.08 25.18
CA SER A 178 -11.14 -12.18 25.72
C SER A 178 -10.19 -13.15 25.02
N ILE A 179 -9.88 -12.83 23.75
CA ILE A 179 -8.92 -13.60 22.97
C ILE A 179 -7.51 -13.12 23.30
N PHE A 180 -6.83 -13.91 24.15
CA PHE A 180 -5.45 -13.62 24.59
C PHE A 180 -4.42 -13.94 23.52
N PRO A 181 -3.27 -13.22 23.52
CA PRO A 181 -2.15 -13.53 22.62
C PRO A 181 -1.55 -14.90 22.96
N ARG A 182 -1.22 -15.66 21.93
CA ARG A 182 -0.59 -17.00 22.03
C ARG A 182 0.42 -17.19 20.93
N PHE A 183 1.27 -18.17 21.09
CA PHE A 183 2.14 -18.62 20.03
C PHE A 183 1.35 -19.58 19.13
N ASP A 184 1.28 -19.23 17.84
CA ASP A 184 0.90 -20.08 16.72
C ASP A 184 -0.49 -20.78 16.82
N GLU A 185 -1.49 -20.11 17.41
CA GLU A 185 -2.84 -20.65 17.55
C GLU A 185 -3.85 -19.85 16.72
N CYS A 186 -4.52 -20.52 15.77
CA CYS A 186 -5.70 -20.01 15.08
C CYS A 186 -6.96 -20.55 15.74
N ARG A 187 -7.87 -19.69 16.13
CA ARG A 187 -9.17 -20.06 16.71
C ARG A 187 -10.29 -19.67 15.77
N GLU A 188 -11.23 -20.60 15.61
CA GLU A 188 -12.49 -20.38 14.91
C GLU A 188 -13.61 -20.09 15.92
N TYR A 189 -14.39 -19.05 15.61
CA TYR A 189 -15.60 -18.69 16.34
C TYR A 189 -16.77 -18.59 15.37
N SER A 190 -17.86 -19.30 15.67
CA SER A 190 -19.11 -19.27 14.91
C SER A 190 -20.17 -18.57 15.73
N PHE A 191 -20.91 -17.67 15.13
CA PHE A 191 -22.04 -16.96 15.73
C PHE A 191 -23.32 -17.78 15.54
N ILE A 192 -24.26 -17.66 16.46
CA ILE A 192 -25.54 -18.41 16.45
C ILE A 192 -26.61 -17.63 15.71
N PHE A 193 -26.65 -16.30 15.91
CA PHE A 193 -27.68 -15.42 15.34
C PHE A 193 -27.31 -14.77 14.01
N CYS A 194 -26.08 -15.05 13.49
CA CYS A 194 -25.68 -14.65 12.15
C CYS A 194 -24.78 -15.75 11.53
N PRO A 195 -24.68 -15.79 10.18
CA PRO A 195 -23.93 -16.84 9.50
C PRO A 195 -22.41 -16.70 9.63
N THR A 196 -21.94 -15.66 10.28
CA THR A 196 -20.53 -15.28 10.31
C THR A 196 -19.68 -16.29 11.08
N ARG A 197 -18.54 -16.59 10.50
CA ARG A 197 -17.41 -17.23 11.18
C ARG A 197 -16.21 -16.29 11.17
N ILE A 198 -15.53 -16.19 12.29
CA ILE A 198 -14.27 -15.46 12.39
C ILE A 198 -13.15 -16.40 12.79
N PHE A 199 -12.02 -16.27 12.09
CA PHE A 199 -10.80 -16.99 12.40
C PHE A 199 -9.79 -15.98 12.92
N ILE A 200 -9.31 -16.18 14.13
CA ILE A 200 -8.46 -15.21 14.84
C ILE A 200 -7.14 -15.87 15.20
N ASN A 201 -6.07 -15.29 14.67
CA ASN A 201 -4.71 -15.54 15.11
C ASN A 201 -4.28 -14.32 15.94
N ASN A 202 -4.09 -14.49 17.24
CA ASN A 202 -3.50 -13.48 18.09
C ASN A 202 -2.05 -13.85 18.36
N ILE A 203 -1.16 -13.43 17.47
CA ILE A 203 0.27 -13.76 17.43
C ILE A 203 1.01 -12.78 18.34
N ILE A 204 1.59 -13.29 19.41
CA ILE A 204 2.27 -12.46 20.42
C ILE A 204 3.55 -11.80 19.90
N LEU A 205 4.19 -12.42 18.93
CA LEU A 205 5.45 -11.96 18.33
C LEU A 205 5.45 -12.33 16.85
N GLU A 206 5.25 -11.34 15.99
CA GLU A 206 5.36 -11.52 14.55
C GLU A 206 6.85 -11.56 14.15
N GLU A 207 7.23 -12.46 13.24
CA GLU A 207 8.63 -12.81 12.98
C GLU A 207 9.45 -11.69 12.35
N GLU A 208 8.84 -10.84 11.50
CA GLU A 208 9.55 -9.77 10.79
C GLU A 208 9.75 -8.52 11.65
N THR A 209 8.79 -8.19 12.50
CA THR A 209 8.76 -6.93 13.25
C THR A 209 9.00 -7.08 14.73
N GLY A 210 8.70 -8.24 15.30
CA GLY A 210 8.70 -8.45 16.75
C GLY A 210 7.50 -7.82 17.46
N GLU A 211 6.48 -7.38 16.71
CA GLU A 211 5.24 -6.82 17.22
C GLU A 211 4.17 -7.88 17.41
N GLN A 212 3.13 -7.54 18.16
CA GLN A 212 1.94 -8.39 18.24
C GLN A 212 1.04 -8.14 17.03
N LEU A 213 0.63 -9.22 16.35
CA LEU A 213 -0.35 -9.21 15.27
C LEU A 213 -1.62 -9.96 15.67
N ILE A 214 -2.76 -9.30 15.58
CA ILE A 214 -4.06 -9.96 15.62
C ILE A 214 -4.61 -9.96 14.19
N LEU A 215 -4.52 -11.12 13.55
CA LEU A 215 -5.08 -11.35 12.21
C LEU A 215 -6.46 -11.97 12.34
N VAL A 216 -7.46 -11.28 11.84
CA VAL A 216 -8.86 -11.71 11.87
C VAL A 216 -9.35 -11.91 10.45
N ARG A 217 -9.83 -13.11 10.12
CA ARG A 217 -10.49 -13.38 8.85
C ARG A 217 -11.99 -13.57 9.10
N PHE A 218 -12.78 -12.81 8.36
CA PHE A 218 -14.22 -12.94 8.33
C PHE A 218 -14.63 -13.85 7.17
N GLU A 219 -15.49 -14.83 7.47
CA GLU A 219 -16.19 -15.64 6.49
C GLU A 219 -17.70 -15.49 6.69
N ASP A 220 -18.44 -15.31 5.59
CA ASP A 220 -19.88 -15.04 5.58
C ASP A 220 -20.27 -13.87 6.51
N ALA A 221 -19.49 -12.81 6.48
CA ALA A 221 -19.67 -11.65 7.35
C ALA A 221 -21.08 -11.10 7.26
N PHE A 222 -21.73 -10.96 8.40
CA PHE A 222 -23.04 -10.32 8.51
C PHE A 222 -22.89 -8.81 8.42
N SER A 223 -23.68 -8.19 7.54
CA SER A 223 -23.65 -6.74 7.36
C SER A 223 -24.18 -6.02 8.60
N GLY A 224 -23.59 -4.86 8.88
CA GLY A 224 -23.95 -4.07 10.05
C GLY A 224 -22.73 -3.55 10.80
N ILE A 225 -22.94 -3.15 12.04
CA ILE A 225 -21.89 -2.59 12.90
C ILE A 225 -21.34 -3.67 13.81
N TRP A 226 -20.06 -3.98 13.62
CA TRP A 226 -19.28 -4.82 14.51
C TRP A 226 -18.57 -3.94 15.53
N THR A 227 -18.61 -4.29 16.81
CA THR A 227 -17.87 -3.60 17.85
C THR A 227 -16.66 -4.42 18.25
N ILE A 228 -15.49 -3.80 18.21
CA ILE A 228 -14.21 -4.42 18.53
C ILE A 228 -13.65 -3.71 19.74
N ARG A 229 -13.37 -4.48 20.79
CA ARG A 229 -12.76 -3.98 22.01
C ARG A 229 -11.35 -4.54 22.13
N VAL A 230 -10.36 -3.68 22.25
CA VAL A 230 -8.98 -4.02 22.49
C VAL A 230 -8.60 -3.59 23.90
N THR A 231 -8.01 -4.49 24.66
CA THR A 231 -7.63 -4.23 26.06
C THR A 231 -6.15 -4.55 26.25
N ALA A 232 -5.40 -3.58 26.74
CA ALA A 232 -4.00 -3.77 27.11
C ALA A 232 -3.91 -4.68 28.33
N ILE A 233 -2.98 -5.63 28.30
CA ILE A 233 -2.70 -6.55 29.40
C ILE A 233 -1.67 -5.92 30.33
N ASP A 234 -0.80 -5.08 29.79
CA ASP A 234 0.30 -4.46 30.50
C ASP A 234 -0.05 -3.00 30.84
N ASP A 235 0.27 -2.56 32.05
CA ASP A 235 -0.04 -1.21 32.55
C ASP A 235 1.01 -0.17 32.07
N ILE A 236 1.12 -0.03 30.76
CA ILE A 236 2.05 0.91 30.13
C ILE A 236 1.35 1.74 29.05
N PHE A 237 1.95 2.88 28.71
CA PHE A 237 1.49 3.64 27.54
C PHE A 237 1.84 2.86 26.26
N CYS A 238 0.85 2.65 25.43
CA CYS A 238 1.04 2.04 24.13
C CYS A 238 -0.02 2.44 23.10
N GLU A 239 0.31 2.22 21.84
CA GLU A 239 -0.52 2.55 20.69
C GLU A 239 -0.73 1.30 19.85
N PHE A 240 -1.91 1.16 19.27
CA PHE A 240 -2.19 0.11 18.31
C PHE A 240 -2.81 0.71 17.03
N ASN A 241 -2.66 0.00 15.95
CA ASN A 241 -3.24 0.36 14.67
C ASN A 241 -4.04 -0.81 14.12
N ALA A 242 -5.13 -0.52 13.44
CA ALA A 242 -5.96 -1.52 12.76
C ALA A 242 -6.17 -1.13 11.31
N TRP A 243 -5.97 -2.08 10.39
CA TRP A 243 -6.14 -1.87 8.96
C TRP A 243 -7.08 -2.88 8.34
N LEU A 244 -7.91 -2.37 7.43
CA LEU A 244 -8.73 -3.13 6.51
C LEU A 244 -7.99 -3.26 5.15
N PRO A 245 -8.40 -4.21 4.28
CA PRO A 245 -7.83 -4.37 2.96
C PRO A 245 -7.91 -3.11 2.11
N SER A 246 -6.81 -2.81 1.40
CA SER A 246 -6.73 -1.67 0.48
C SER A 246 -7.37 -1.95 -0.89
N GLY A 247 -7.54 -0.90 -1.67
CA GLY A 247 -8.01 -0.99 -3.05
C GLY A 247 -9.48 -1.41 -3.18
N ASN A 248 -9.75 -2.32 -4.09
CA ASN A 248 -11.10 -2.83 -4.37
C ASN A 248 -11.32 -4.24 -3.78
N ILE A 249 -10.52 -4.65 -2.80
CA ILE A 249 -10.69 -5.96 -2.14
C ILE A 249 -11.99 -5.97 -1.33
N ILE A 250 -12.32 -4.85 -0.72
CA ILE A 250 -13.61 -4.60 -0.06
C ILE A 250 -14.29 -3.37 -0.66
N SER A 251 -15.60 -3.30 -0.51
CA SER A 251 -16.41 -2.17 -0.99
C SER A 251 -16.17 -0.90 -0.18
N GLU A 252 -16.69 0.22 -0.66
CA GLU A 252 -16.65 1.49 0.09
C GLU A 252 -17.64 1.53 1.26
N GLU A 253 -18.49 0.51 1.41
CA GLU A 253 -19.45 0.39 2.51
C GLU A 253 -18.83 -0.25 3.77
N THR A 254 -17.63 -0.84 3.66
CA THR A 254 -16.90 -1.42 4.79
C THR A 254 -15.77 -0.49 5.22
N TYR A 255 -15.92 0.09 6.40
CA TYR A 255 -15.02 1.10 6.95
C TYR A 255 -15.16 1.23 8.49
N PHE A 256 -14.17 1.82 9.15
CA PHE A 256 -14.27 2.19 10.57
C PHE A 256 -15.11 3.45 10.75
N LEU A 257 -16.03 3.47 11.72
CA LEU A 257 -16.91 4.62 11.95
C LEU A 257 -16.15 5.87 12.41
N ARG A 258 -15.02 5.68 13.08
CA ARG A 258 -14.11 6.75 13.50
C ARG A 258 -12.69 6.50 12.95
N PRO A 259 -12.51 6.61 11.63
CA PRO A 259 -11.23 6.29 11.02
C PRO A 259 -10.18 7.36 11.31
N ASN A 260 -8.92 6.94 11.31
CA ASN A 260 -7.78 7.84 11.29
C ASN A 260 -7.28 7.98 9.83
N PRO A 261 -7.27 9.18 9.23
CA PRO A 261 -6.82 9.37 7.85
C PRO A 261 -5.30 9.34 7.68
N TYR A 262 -4.55 9.34 8.77
CA TYR A 262 -3.09 9.23 8.78
C TYR A 262 -2.66 7.77 8.88
N THR A 263 -1.37 7.50 8.67
CA THR A 263 -0.78 6.16 8.70
C THR A 263 -1.46 5.19 7.70
N THR A 264 -1.85 5.74 6.55
CA THR A 264 -2.55 5.03 5.47
C THR A 264 -1.65 4.70 4.28
N ILE A 265 -0.34 4.97 4.38
CA ILE A 265 0.62 4.61 3.34
C ILE A 265 0.64 3.10 3.14
N THR A 266 0.44 2.67 1.90
CA THR A 266 0.44 1.24 1.56
C THR A 266 1.86 0.71 1.35
N SER A 267 2.13 -0.55 1.72
CA SER A 267 3.38 -1.22 1.39
C SER A 267 3.47 -1.45 -0.14
N PRO A 268 4.62 -1.20 -0.81
CA PRO A 268 5.92 -0.87 -0.23
C PRO A 268 6.21 0.65 -0.11
N GLY A 269 5.22 1.53 -0.20
CA GLY A 269 5.39 2.98 -0.06
C GLY A 269 5.89 3.42 1.33
N ASN A 270 5.76 2.57 2.34
CA ASN A 270 6.33 2.73 3.67
C ASN A 270 7.84 2.38 3.76
N SER A 271 8.45 1.91 2.67
CA SER A 271 9.89 1.62 2.63
C SER A 271 10.74 2.87 2.82
N ARG A 272 11.88 2.73 3.49
CA ARG A 272 12.72 3.88 3.88
C ARG A 272 13.37 4.59 2.69
N ASN A 273 14.01 3.82 1.79
CA ASN A 273 14.86 4.36 0.73
C ASN A 273 14.16 4.65 -0.61
N PRO A 274 13.17 3.87 -1.07
CA PRO A 274 12.40 4.22 -2.26
C PRO A 274 11.69 5.57 -2.11
N LEU A 275 11.61 6.33 -3.19
CA LEU A 275 10.89 7.60 -3.21
C LEU A 275 9.38 7.33 -3.23
N THR A 276 8.71 7.66 -2.15
CA THR A 276 7.26 7.50 -2.03
C THR A 276 6.54 8.78 -2.44
N VAL A 277 5.61 8.64 -3.37
CA VAL A 277 4.96 9.77 -4.04
C VAL A 277 3.48 9.84 -3.69
N GLY A 278 3.08 10.93 -3.04
CA GLY A 278 1.69 11.33 -2.86
C GLY A 278 1.15 12.05 -4.10
N ALA A 279 -0.13 12.36 -4.10
CA ALA A 279 -0.79 12.99 -5.24
C ALA A 279 -1.45 14.32 -4.88
N TYR A 280 -1.30 15.32 -5.76
CA TYR A 280 -2.04 16.56 -5.67
C TYR A 280 -2.80 16.85 -6.97
N ASN A 281 -3.81 17.69 -6.86
CA ASN A 281 -4.55 18.22 -8.00
C ASN A 281 -3.82 19.46 -8.55
N GLN A 282 -3.22 19.34 -9.70
CA GLN A 282 -2.45 20.40 -10.36
C GLN A 282 -3.30 21.60 -10.80
N LEU A 283 -4.62 21.47 -10.84
CA LEU A 283 -5.52 22.56 -11.20
C LEU A 283 -5.85 23.44 -9.98
N SER A 284 -5.93 22.86 -8.80
CA SER A 284 -6.27 23.59 -7.57
C SER A 284 -5.09 23.77 -6.61
N GLY A 285 -3.99 23.05 -6.82
CA GLY A 285 -2.83 23.03 -5.90
C GLY A 285 -3.09 22.25 -4.60
N SER A 286 -4.26 21.59 -4.44
CA SER A 286 -4.61 20.88 -3.22
C SER A 286 -4.18 19.42 -3.27
N ILE A 287 -3.80 18.84 -2.12
CA ILE A 287 -3.57 17.40 -2.00
C ILE A 287 -4.86 16.65 -2.35
N LEU A 288 -4.73 15.55 -3.11
CA LEU A 288 -5.88 14.68 -3.37
C LEU A 288 -6.38 14.07 -2.07
N ILE A 289 -7.68 14.14 -1.83
CA ILE A 289 -8.29 13.61 -0.61
C ILE A 289 -8.05 12.11 -0.45
N SER A 290 -7.98 11.36 -1.57
CA SER A 290 -7.67 9.94 -1.60
C SER A 290 -6.20 9.62 -1.36
N SER A 291 -5.27 10.58 -1.55
CA SER A 291 -3.85 10.32 -1.35
C SER A 291 -3.58 9.84 0.06
N SER A 292 -2.95 8.68 0.19
CA SER A 292 -2.54 8.15 1.48
C SER A 292 -1.55 9.07 2.19
N ARG A 293 -1.61 9.09 3.52
CA ARG A 293 -0.88 10.02 4.39
C ARG A 293 -0.08 9.25 5.44
N GLY A 294 1.12 9.74 5.73
CA GLY A 294 1.94 9.29 6.84
C GLY A 294 1.58 10.02 8.14
N TYR A 295 2.35 9.87 9.18
CA TYR A 295 3.63 9.13 9.21
C TYR A 295 3.43 7.60 9.16
N THR A 296 4.53 6.84 9.01
CA THR A 296 4.47 5.40 9.29
C THR A 296 4.35 5.18 10.82
N PRO A 297 3.97 3.98 11.30
CA PRO A 297 3.98 3.69 12.74
C PRO A 297 5.34 3.94 13.41
N SER A 298 6.44 3.69 12.70
CA SER A 298 7.82 4.00 13.15
C SER A 298 8.21 5.49 13.02
N ASN A 299 7.25 6.39 12.82
CA ASN A 299 7.46 7.84 12.65
C ASN A 299 8.35 8.25 11.46
N LEU A 300 8.49 7.39 10.46
CA LEU A 300 9.13 7.78 9.21
C LEU A 300 8.21 8.74 8.43
N VAL A 301 8.76 9.86 7.99
CA VAL A 301 8.03 10.82 7.17
C VAL A 301 7.79 10.23 5.78
N LYS A 302 6.55 9.99 5.43
CA LYS A 302 6.08 9.53 4.12
C LYS A 302 4.71 10.18 3.81
N PRO A 303 4.36 10.45 2.55
CA PRO A 303 5.22 10.34 1.37
C PRO A 303 6.38 11.33 1.40
N ASP A 304 7.45 11.07 0.64
CA ASP A 304 8.63 11.94 0.55
C ASP A 304 8.32 13.22 -0.22
N ILE A 305 7.53 13.09 -1.29
CA ILE A 305 7.10 14.20 -2.14
C ILE A 305 5.66 14.00 -2.60
N VAL A 306 5.08 15.03 -3.18
CA VAL A 306 3.82 14.98 -3.92
C VAL A 306 4.04 15.37 -5.37
N ALA A 307 3.30 14.75 -6.30
CA ALA A 307 3.35 15.07 -7.72
C ALA A 307 1.93 15.19 -8.30
N PRO A 308 1.77 15.79 -9.50
CA PRO A 308 0.48 15.85 -10.17
C PRO A 308 -0.17 14.47 -10.28
N GLY A 309 -1.41 14.36 -9.84
CA GLY A 309 -2.11 13.07 -9.81
C GLY A 309 -3.59 13.16 -10.10
N TYR A 310 -4.08 14.27 -10.67
CA TYR A 310 -5.50 14.44 -10.99
C TYR A 310 -5.72 14.55 -12.49
N ALA A 311 -6.58 13.69 -13.02
CA ALA A 311 -7.01 13.69 -14.43
C ALA A 311 -5.86 13.80 -15.45
N LEU A 312 -4.73 13.12 -15.19
CA LEU A 312 -3.58 13.15 -16.09
C LEU A 312 -3.91 12.41 -17.38
N PRO A 313 -3.65 13.00 -18.55
CA PRO A 313 -3.82 12.30 -19.82
C PRO A 313 -2.95 11.03 -19.89
N CYS A 314 -3.52 9.92 -20.30
CA CYS A 314 -2.79 8.67 -20.40
C CYS A 314 -3.34 7.78 -21.53
N PRO A 315 -2.51 6.93 -22.14
CA PRO A 315 -2.99 5.88 -23.03
C PRO A 315 -3.83 4.87 -22.25
N VAL A 316 -4.94 4.48 -22.83
CA VAL A 316 -5.81 3.42 -22.31
C VAL A 316 -5.88 2.26 -23.30
N ARG A 317 -6.68 1.22 -23.00
CA ARG A 317 -6.86 0.07 -23.90
C ARG A 317 -7.37 0.53 -25.28
N ASN A 318 -7.13 -0.28 -26.30
CA ASN A 318 -7.60 -0.09 -27.68
C ASN A 318 -7.06 1.16 -28.38
N GLN A 319 -5.80 1.50 -28.11
CA GLN A 319 -5.10 2.65 -28.72
C GLN A 319 -5.81 3.99 -28.51
N ALA A 320 -6.59 4.11 -27.44
CA ALA A 320 -7.29 5.33 -27.06
C ALA A 320 -6.52 6.10 -25.98
N PHE A 321 -6.93 7.34 -25.77
CA PHE A 321 -6.46 8.17 -24.66
C PHE A 321 -7.59 8.37 -23.65
N GLY A 322 -7.23 8.44 -22.40
CA GLY A 322 -8.10 8.68 -21.28
C GLY A 322 -7.40 9.49 -20.21
N VAL A 323 -7.91 9.47 -19.00
CA VAL A 323 -7.33 10.15 -17.85
C VAL A 323 -7.08 9.16 -16.73
N ALA A 324 -6.01 9.36 -15.98
CA ALA A 324 -5.70 8.64 -14.75
C ALA A 324 -5.61 9.59 -13.57
N SER A 325 -6.09 9.16 -12.40
CA SER A 325 -5.96 9.91 -11.16
C SER A 325 -5.44 9.00 -10.05
N GLY A 326 -4.79 9.58 -9.06
CA GLY A 326 -4.27 8.93 -7.87
C GLY A 326 -2.75 8.90 -7.79
N THR A 327 -2.25 8.33 -6.70
CA THR A 327 -0.81 8.29 -6.40
C THR A 327 0.00 7.43 -7.36
N GLY A 328 -0.61 6.44 -8.01
CA GLY A 328 0.03 5.68 -9.09
C GLY A 328 0.34 6.55 -10.31
N ALA A 329 -0.55 7.49 -10.68
CA ALA A 329 -0.32 8.46 -11.75
C ALA A 329 0.78 9.45 -11.36
N ALA A 330 0.77 9.92 -10.11
CA ALA A 330 1.80 10.80 -9.55
C ALA A 330 3.19 10.14 -9.52
N ALA A 331 3.26 8.88 -9.06
CA ALA A 331 4.50 8.11 -9.07
C ALA A 331 5.05 7.93 -10.48
N ALA A 332 4.18 7.74 -11.42
CA ALA A 332 4.51 7.64 -12.83
C ALA A 332 5.16 8.90 -13.39
N HIS A 333 4.58 10.02 -13.09
CA HIS A 333 5.11 11.32 -13.48
C HIS A 333 6.51 11.51 -12.89
N THR A 334 6.66 11.20 -11.61
CA THR A 334 7.95 11.25 -10.90
C THR A 334 8.98 10.30 -11.48
N ALA A 335 8.59 9.08 -11.88
CA ALA A 335 9.50 8.14 -12.54
C ALA A 335 10.10 8.71 -13.83
N GLY A 336 9.31 9.45 -14.60
CA GLY A 336 9.80 10.18 -15.77
C GLY A 336 10.84 11.25 -15.40
N ILE A 337 10.63 11.98 -14.31
CA ILE A 337 11.58 12.98 -13.79
C ILE A 337 12.89 12.30 -13.35
N ILE A 338 12.78 11.18 -12.64
CA ILE A 338 13.96 10.38 -12.23
C ILE A 338 14.73 9.91 -13.47
N ALA A 339 14.04 9.49 -14.54
CA ALA A 339 14.70 9.05 -15.77
C ALA A 339 15.49 10.20 -16.44
N LEU A 340 14.97 11.42 -16.42
CA LEU A 340 15.68 12.60 -16.94
C LEU A 340 16.90 12.94 -16.06
N LEU A 341 16.79 12.83 -14.72
CA LEU A 341 17.91 13.01 -13.81
C LEU A 341 19.00 11.95 -14.06
N MET A 342 18.60 10.70 -14.29
CA MET A 342 19.55 9.62 -14.61
C MET A 342 20.24 9.85 -15.97
N GLU A 343 19.52 10.35 -16.98
CA GLU A 343 20.14 10.74 -18.26
C GLU A 343 21.20 11.81 -18.03
N TRP A 344 20.85 12.86 -17.27
CA TRP A 344 21.78 13.95 -16.97
C TRP A 344 22.98 13.50 -16.14
N ALA A 345 22.76 12.70 -15.11
CA ALA A 345 23.83 12.26 -14.22
C ALA A 345 24.73 11.21 -14.88
N VAL A 346 24.17 10.13 -15.39
CA VAL A 346 24.91 8.95 -15.83
C VAL A 346 25.30 9.03 -17.30
N GLU A 347 24.33 9.27 -18.20
CA GLU A 347 24.58 9.23 -19.64
C GLU A 347 25.41 10.44 -20.10
N LYS A 348 25.17 11.63 -19.53
CA LYS A 348 25.99 12.82 -19.78
C LYS A 348 27.23 12.91 -18.92
N ARG A 349 27.49 11.88 -18.08
CA ARG A 349 28.70 11.75 -17.24
C ARG A 349 28.95 12.91 -16.29
N ASN A 350 27.90 13.55 -15.78
CA ASN A 350 28.03 14.59 -14.77
C ASN A 350 28.39 14.01 -13.39
N TYR A 351 27.96 12.74 -13.13
CA TYR A 351 28.32 11.97 -11.94
C TYR A 351 28.73 10.55 -12.33
N MET A 352 29.81 10.04 -11.72
CA MET A 352 30.27 8.67 -12.00
C MET A 352 29.40 7.60 -11.32
N THR A 353 28.94 7.91 -10.13
CA THR A 353 28.09 7.01 -9.35
C THR A 353 26.93 7.82 -8.75
N ILE A 354 25.71 7.44 -9.06
CA ILE A 354 24.49 7.97 -8.45
C ILE A 354 23.61 6.79 -8.05
N THR A 355 23.14 6.80 -6.82
CA THR A 355 22.25 5.76 -6.27
C THR A 355 20.81 6.29 -6.22
N GLY A 356 19.83 5.40 -6.04
CA GLY A 356 18.44 5.78 -5.81
C GLY A 356 18.28 6.69 -4.60
N ARG A 357 19.10 6.49 -3.57
CA ARG A 357 19.10 7.33 -2.37
C ARG A 357 19.57 8.77 -2.66
N ASP A 358 20.58 8.94 -3.49
CA ASP A 358 21.07 10.27 -3.87
C ASP A 358 20.03 11.02 -4.71
N ILE A 359 19.32 10.30 -5.59
CA ILE A 359 18.22 10.85 -6.38
C ILE A 359 17.09 11.30 -5.49
N ASN A 360 16.68 10.49 -4.52
CA ASN A 360 15.62 10.83 -3.59
C ASN A 360 15.97 12.10 -2.80
N LEU A 361 17.19 12.18 -2.26
CA LEU A 361 17.66 13.38 -1.56
C LEU A 361 17.67 14.60 -2.48
N SER A 362 18.10 14.46 -3.73
CA SER A 362 18.08 15.55 -4.70
C SER A 362 16.67 16.06 -4.98
N LEU A 363 15.70 15.16 -5.15
CA LEU A 363 14.31 15.53 -5.42
C LEU A 363 13.63 16.17 -4.20
N ILE A 364 13.87 15.63 -3.00
CA ILE A 364 13.32 16.19 -1.76
C ILE A 364 13.86 17.61 -1.49
N HIS A 365 15.11 17.90 -1.83
CA HIS A 365 15.70 19.22 -1.61
C HIS A 365 15.34 20.24 -2.70
N ILE A 366 14.84 19.82 -3.85
CA ILE A 366 14.43 20.71 -4.95
C ILE A 366 12.93 21.06 -4.84
N SER A 367 12.15 20.23 -4.21
CA SER A 367 10.71 20.42 -4.00
C SER A 367 10.41 21.27 -2.77
#